data_d8fc74f1fff809815d495e049bb8ffcd
#
_entry.id   d8fc74f1fff809815d495e049bb8ffcd
#
_cell.length_a   1.000
_cell.length_b   1.000
_cell.length_c   1.000
_cell.angle_alpha   90.00
_cell.angle_beta   90.00
_cell.angle_gamma   90.00
#
_symmetry.space_group_name_H-M   'P 1'
#
loop_
_entity.id
_entity.type
_entity.pdbx_description
1 polymer ?
#
loop_
_entity_poly.entity_id
_entity_poly.type
_entity_poly.pdbx_seq_one_letter_code
_entity_poly.pdbx_strand_id
1 'polypeptide(L)'
;MPNTEPPVDTPELIKFIIDKSKEYPIDILPIGAITKGQSGKELTEIGLMVKEGAVAISDDGIPVEDSRIMRYALEYSKMFGIPVINHAEDVFLRSGAVMNESIESTKLGLPGSPPITESIMVSRDLMINKYVKSRMHVPHISSKESVELVRKYRETSDEVTAEVTPHHIYFNDESLSTFNSNLKVAPPIRSEEHRRALIDGLADGTIDCIATDHAPHNIEEKESDFIHSSCGMIGLETAFSSSYTAPVSYTHLTLPTIYSV
;
A
#
# COMPACT_ATOMS: atom_id res chain seq x y z
N MET A 1 1.23 -10.54 1.69
CA MET A 1 1.69 -9.56 2.69
C MET A 1 1.82 -10.25 4.05
N PRO A 2 2.60 -9.71 5.01
CA PRO A 2 2.91 -10.40 6.28
C PRO A 2 1.84 -10.29 7.37
N ASN A 3 0.81 -9.49 7.18
CA ASN A 3 -0.25 -9.18 8.13
C ASN A 3 -1.26 -10.33 8.33
N THR A 4 -0.76 -11.48 8.65
CA THR A 4 -1.53 -12.70 8.96
C THR A 4 -1.44 -13.04 10.46
N GLU A 5 -2.16 -14.07 10.91
CA GLU A 5 -2.07 -14.59 12.28
C GLU A 5 -1.61 -16.08 12.25
N PRO A 6 -0.37 -16.37 12.67
CA PRO A 6 0.69 -15.44 13.05
C PRO A 6 1.23 -14.62 11.87
N PRO A 7 1.91 -13.47 12.12
CA PRO A 7 2.53 -12.67 11.06
C PRO A 7 3.67 -13.44 10.38
N VAL A 8 3.87 -13.18 9.07
CA VAL A 8 4.94 -13.86 8.29
C VAL A 8 6.28 -13.17 8.59
N ASP A 9 6.81 -13.41 9.77
CA ASP A 9 8.02 -12.76 10.29
C ASP A 9 9.20 -13.73 10.57
N THR A 10 9.05 -15.00 10.14
CA THR A 10 10.09 -16.03 10.28
C THR A 10 10.38 -16.77 8.98
N PRO A 11 11.60 -17.32 8.81
CA PRO A 11 11.95 -18.13 7.64
C PRO A 11 11.05 -19.36 7.46
N GLU A 12 10.59 -19.98 8.56
CA GLU A 12 9.75 -21.18 8.55
C GLU A 12 8.39 -20.88 7.91
N LEU A 13 7.80 -19.70 8.20
CA LEU A 13 6.54 -19.29 7.60
C LEU A 13 6.69 -18.99 6.10
N ILE A 14 7.78 -18.33 5.70
CA ILE A 14 8.10 -18.14 4.28
C ILE A 14 8.20 -19.49 3.58
N LYS A 15 9.00 -20.42 4.15
CA LYS A 15 9.14 -21.77 3.60
C LYS A 15 7.81 -22.50 3.50
N PHE A 16 6.97 -22.40 4.52
CA PHE A 16 5.63 -23.01 4.51
C PHE A 16 4.79 -22.50 3.35
N ILE A 17 4.77 -21.16 3.11
CA ILE A 17 4.03 -20.56 2.00
C ILE A 17 4.57 -21.06 0.66
N ILE A 18 5.90 -21.05 0.49
CA ILE A 18 6.55 -21.53 -0.75
C ILE A 18 6.26 -23.01 -0.99
N ASP A 19 6.29 -23.86 0.04
CA ASP A 19 5.99 -25.27 -0.13
C ASP A 19 4.52 -25.48 -0.49
N LYS A 20 3.61 -24.72 0.11
CA LYS A 20 2.18 -24.75 -0.22
C LYS A 20 1.87 -24.22 -1.62
N SER A 21 2.59 -23.21 -2.08
CA SER A 21 2.38 -22.61 -3.40
C SER A 21 2.52 -23.62 -4.56
N LYS A 22 3.37 -24.64 -4.37
CA LYS A 22 3.59 -25.71 -5.38
C LYS A 22 2.35 -26.55 -5.70
N GLU A 23 1.33 -26.47 -4.86
CA GLU A 23 0.06 -27.17 -5.07
C GLU A 23 -0.89 -26.41 -6.01
N TYR A 24 -0.57 -25.17 -6.40
CA TYR A 24 -1.41 -24.27 -7.19
C TYR A 24 -0.80 -23.95 -8.55
N PRO A 25 -1.60 -23.67 -9.58
CA PRO A 25 -1.11 -23.36 -10.93
C PRO A 25 -0.62 -21.91 -11.10
N ILE A 26 -0.40 -21.18 -10.02
CA ILE A 26 0.07 -19.79 -10.00
C ILE A 26 1.30 -19.67 -9.11
N ASP A 27 2.16 -18.69 -9.41
CA ASP A 27 3.29 -18.33 -8.56
C ASP A 27 2.81 -17.50 -7.37
N ILE A 28 3.11 -17.97 -6.16
CA ILE A 28 2.83 -17.24 -4.92
C ILE A 28 4.16 -16.77 -4.36
N LEU A 29 4.33 -15.45 -4.33
CA LEU A 29 5.56 -14.78 -3.90
C LEU A 29 5.37 -14.16 -2.53
N PRO A 30 5.89 -14.75 -1.45
CA PRO A 30 5.68 -14.24 -0.09
C PRO A 30 6.48 -12.96 0.16
N ILE A 31 5.85 -12.01 0.85
CA ILE A 31 6.48 -10.84 1.43
C ILE A 31 6.57 -11.06 2.94
N GLY A 32 7.78 -11.00 3.49
CA GLY A 32 7.99 -11.17 4.93
C GLY A 32 7.89 -9.85 5.70
N ALA A 33 7.68 -9.92 7.02
CA ALA A 33 7.65 -8.73 7.86
C ALA A 33 9.02 -8.04 7.95
N ILE A 34 9.01 -6.70 8.06
CA ILE A 34 10.20 -5.90 8.36
C ILE A 34 10.61 -6.14 9.80
N THR A 35 9.63 -6.10 10.72
CA THR A 35 9.89 -6.19 12.16
C THR A 35 9.19 -7.40 12.77
N LYS A 36 9.80 -7.95 13.82
CA LYS A 36 9.26 -9.09 14.57
C LYS A 36 7.89 -8.75 15.13
N GLY A 37 6.90 -9.59 14.84
CA GLY A 37 5.51 -9.39 15.20
C GLY A 37 4.92 -8.08 14.66
N GLN A 38 5.50 -7.51 13.60
CA GLN A 38 5.12 -6.21 13.03
C GLN A 38 5.07 -5.09 14.08
N SER A 39 5.98 -5.16 15.07
CA SER A 39 5.96 -4.25 16.23
C SER A 39 6.70 -2.92 16.03
N GLY A 40 7.39 -2.74 14.89
CA GLY A 40 8.19 -1.55 14.60
C GLY A 40 9.47 -1.41 15.43
N LYS A 41 9.88 -2.43 16.21
CA LYS A 41 10.95 -2.31 17.22
C LYS A 41 12.25 -3.02 16.86
N GLU A 42 12.18 -4.21 16.31
CA GLU A 42 13.32 -5.07 16.02
C GLU A 42 13.15 -5.71 14.64
N LEU A 43 14.19 -5.68 13.82
CA LEU A 43 14.16 -6.32 12.50
C LEU A 43 13.99 -7.83 12.61
N THR A 44 13.32 -8.41 11.63
CA THR A 44 13.27 -9.86 11.42
C THR A 44 14.60 -10.38 10.86
N GLU A 45 14.70 -11.70 10.73
CA GLU A 45 15.84 -12.36 10.08
C GLU A 45 15.72 -12.29 8.54
N ILE A 46 15.72 -11.05 8.00
CA ILE A 46 15.45 -10.75 6.58
C ILE A 46 16.27 -11.66 5.65
N GLY A 47 17.58 -11.81 5.91
CA GLY A 47 18.44 -12.63 5.07
C GLY A 47 18.05 -14.10 5.04
N LEU A 48 17.56 -14.64 6.15
CA LEU A 48 17.07 -16.02 6.22
C LEU A 48 15.73 -16.16 5.51
N MET A 49 14.81 -15.18 5.67
CA MET A 49 13.55 -15.17 4.94
C MET A 49 13.76 -15.09 3.42
N VAL A 50 14.69 -14.27 2.94
CA VAL A 50 15.05 -14.19 1.51
C VAL A 50 15.59 -15.54 1.02
N LYS A 51 16.43 -16.22 1.81
CA LYS A 51 16.94 -17.55 1.46
C LYS A 51 15.83 -18.59 1.30
N GLU A 52 14.76 -18.48 2.08
CA GLU A 52 13.59 -19.35 1.96
C GLU A 52 12.58 -18.90 0.89
N GLY A 53 12.79 -17.76 0.23
CA GLY A 53 12.02 -17.33 -0.95
C GLY A 53 11.20 -16.06 -0.76
N ALA A 54 11.40 -15.29 0.30
CA ALA A 54 10.79 -13.95 0.40
C ALA A 54 11.33 -13.03 -0.70
N VAL A 55 10.42 -12.35 -1.41
CA VAL A 55 10.76 -11.46 -2.54
C VAL A 55 10.81 -9.98 -2.16
N ALA A 56 10.24 -9.62 -1.03
CA ALA A 56 10.20 -8.28 -0.46
C ALA A 56 10.00 -8.37 1.05
N ILE A 57 10.09 -7.23 1.73
CA ILE A 57 9.73 -7.09 3.15
C ILE A 57 8.79 -5.91 3.36
N SER A 58 7.81 -6.08 4.27
CA SER A 58 6.79 -5.08 4.60
C SER A 58 6.27 -5.30 6.02
N ASP A 59 5.83 -4.24 6.67
CA ASP A 59 4.95 -4.34 7.85
C ASP A 59 3.53 -3.86 7.50
N ASP A 60 3.08 -4.16 6.28
CA ASP A 60 1.81 -3.67 5.72
C ASP A 60 0.64 -3.69 6.71
N GLY A 61 -0.16 -2.62 6.63
CA GLY A 61 -1.21 -2.30 7.58
C GLY A 61 -0.71 -1.58 8.84
N ILE A 62 0.62 -1.66 9.15
CA ILE A 62 1.26 -0.97 10.28
C ILE A 62 2.50 -0.24 9.74
N PRO A 63 2.58 1.09 9.86
CA PRO A 63 3.75 1.83 9.39
C PRO A 63 4.98 1.57 10.28
N VAL A 64 6.15 1.50 9.67
CA VAL A 64 7.42 1.56 10.41
C VAL A 64 7.70 3.01 10.80
N GLU A 65 7.31 3.42 12.00
CA GLU A 65 7.42 4.80 12.46
C GLU A 65 8.86 5.22 12.77
N ASP A 66 9.65 4.33 13.37
CA ASP A 66 11.05 4.63 13.74
C ASP A 66 11.92 4.71 12.49
N SER A 67 12.36 5.94 12.16
CA SER A 67 13.24 6.22 11.02
C SER A 67 14.56 5.45 11.06
N ARG A 68 15.04 5.08 12.26
CA ARG A 68 16.24 4.26 12.44
C ARG A 68 15.98 2.81 12.00
N ILE A 69 14.83 2.24 12.38
CA ILE A 69 14.43 0.89 11.96
C ILE A 69 14.22 0.87 10.45
N MET A 70 13.53 1.87 9.88
CA MET A 70 13.34 2.00 8.44
C MET A 70 14.69 2.08 7.70
N ARG A 71 15.63 2.86 8.19
CA ARG A 71 16.99 2.93 7.63
C ARG A 71 17.69 1.57 7.67
N TYR A 72 17.65 0.87 8.79
CA TYR A 72 18.28 -0.45 8.93
C TYR A 72 17.62 -1.49 8.03
N ALA A 73 16.30 -1.45 7.87
CA ALA A 73 15.58 -2.30 6.93
C ALA A 73 16.07 -2.09 5.50
N LEU A 74 16.19 -0.84 5.05
CA LEU A 74 16.71 -0.47 3.73
C LEU A 74 18.17 -0.90 3.54
N GLU A 75 19.05 -0.68 4.55
CA GLU A 75 20.45 -1.09 4.49
C GLU A 75 20.59 -2.62 4.40
N TYR A 76 19.78 -3.36 5.18
CA TYR A 76 19.85 -4.81 5.20
C TYR A 76 19.25 -5.44 3.95
N SER A 77 18.07 -4.98 3.50
CA SER A 77 17.41 -5.48 2.28
C SER A 77 18.24 -5.25 1.03
N LYS A 78 19.00 -4.14 0.99
CA LYS A 78 19.93 -3.83 -0.10
C LYS A 78 20.95 -4.93 -0.36
N MET A 79 21.44 -5.61 0.69
CA MET A 79 22.40 -6.71 0.57
C MET A 79 21.85 -7.88 -0.25
N PHE A 80 20.53 -8.03 -0.31
CA PHE A 80 19.83 -9.11 -1.00
C PHE A 80 19.12 -8.65 -2.28
N GLY A 81 19.14 -7.34 -2.57
CA GLY A 81 18.53 -6.76 -3.75
C GLY A 81 17.00 -6.81 -3.76
N ILE A 82 16.36 -6.98 -2.60
CA ILE A 82 14.90 -6.99 -2.45
C ILE A 82 14.37 -5.62 -2.05
N PRO A 83 13.14 -5.24 -2.45
CA PRO A 83 12.53 -3.98 -2.05
C PRO A 83 12.02 -4.02 -0.60
N VAL A 84 12.03 -2.84 0.03
CA VAL A 84 11.28 -2.54 1.26
C VAL A 84 9.97 -1.87 0.84
N ILE A 85 8.85 -2.36 1.38
CA ILE A 85 7.50 -1.86 1.15
C ILE A 85 6.98 -1.35 2.50
N ASN A 86 6.66 -0.06 2.61
CA ASN A 86 6.18 0.50 3.87
C ASN A 86 4.79 1.10 3.69
N HIS A 87 3.83 0.66 4.51
CA HIS A 87 2.53 1.31 4.62
C HIS A 87 2.74 2.73 5.15
N ALA A 88 2.74 3.70 4.25
CA ALA A 88 3.13 5.07 4.55
C ALA A 88 1.97 5.86 5.18
N GLU A 89 1.83 5.78 6.48
CA GLU A 89 0.77 6.47 7.22
C GLU A 89 1.27 6.96 8.59
N ASP A 90 1.16 8.28 8.85
CA ASP A 90 1.45 8.84 10.16
C ASP A 90 0.29 8.54 11.13
N VAL A 91 0.54 7.70 12.13
CA VAL A 91 -0.50 7.18 13.03
C VAL A 91 -1.11 8.27 13.92
N PHE A 92 -0.37 9.32 14.22
CA PHE A 92 -0.87 10.41 15.06
C PHE A 92 -1.80 11.34 14.27
N LEU A 93 -1.45 11.66 13.03
CA LEU A 93 -2.31 12.43 12.12
C LEU A 93 -3.56 11.65 11.71
N ARG A 94 -3.43 10.32 11.56
CA ARG A 94 -4.57 9.46 11.26
C ARG A 94 -5.51 9.25 12.44
N SER A 95 -5.05 9.40 13.66
CA SER A 95 -5.73 8.93 14.89
C SER A 95 -7.24 9.15 14.88
N GLY A 96 -8.01 8.05 14.94
CA GLY A 96 -9.47 8.06 14.93
C GLY A 96 -10.14 8.35 13.57
N ALA A 97 -9.37 8.63 12.52
CA ALA A 97 -9.92 8.91 11.19
C ALA A 97 -10.42 7.62 10.50
N VAL A 98 -11.52 7.75 9.77
CA VAL A 98 -12.17 6.64 9.06
C VAL A 98 -12.39 6.88 7.57
N MET A 99 -12.15 8.12 7.10
CA MET A 99 -12.24 8.50 5.69
C MET A 99 -11.28 9.65 5.37
N ASN A 100 -11.26 10.12 4.15
CA ASN A 100 -10.50 11.31 3.74
C ASN A 100 -11.00 12.57 4.46
N GLU A 101 -10.09 13.43 4.95
CA GLU A 101 -10.46 14.76 5.44
C GLU A 101 -10.84 15.65 4.25
N SER A 102 -12.12 16.04 4.18
CA SER A 102 -12.66 16.85 3.10
C SER A 102 -14.00 17.48 3.49
N ILE A 103 -14.62 18.18 2.54
CA ILE A 103 -15.99 18.68 2.68
C ILE A 103 -16.94 17.50 2.91
N GLU A 104 -16.70 16.35 2.27
CA GLU A 104 -17.56 15.17 2.40
C GLU A 104 -17.48 14.58 3.82
N SER A 105 -16.29 14.48 4.43
CA SER A 105 -16.17 14.02 5.82
C SER A 105 -16.93 14.93 6.79
N THR A 106 -16.87 16.23 6.57
CA THR A 106 -17.62 17.22 7.36
C THR A 106 -19.13 17.05 7.18
N LYS A 107 -19.62 16.88 5.95
CA LYS A 107 -21.05 16.65 5.68
C LYS A 107 -21.57 15.35 6.33
N LEU A 108 -20.76 14.31 6.31
CA LEU A 108 -21.12 13.00 6.87
C LEU A 108 -20.91 12.92 8.39
N GLY A 109 -20.25 13.91 8.99
CA GLY A 109 -19.92 13.90 10.42
C GLY A 109 -18.90 12.82 10.79
N LEU A 110 -18.06 12.40 9.84
CA LEU A 110 -17.04 11.36 10.05
C LEU A 110 -15.66 12.00 10.25
N PRO A 111 -14.83 11.46 11.17
CA PRO A 111 -13.47 11.92 11.36
C PRO A 111 -12.62 11.63 10.13
N GLY A 112 -11.95 12.68 9.62
CA GLY A 112 -11.15 12.63 8.40
C GLY A 112 -9.66 12.48 8.63
N SER A 113 -8.98 11.72 7.77
CA SER A 113 -7.53 11.60 7.67
C SER A 113 -7.01 12.59 6.64
N PRO A 114 -6.20 13.59 7.01
CA PRO A 114 -5.66 14.54 6.03
C PRO A 114 -4.68 13.84 5.07
N PRO A 115 -4.61 14.24 3.79
CA PRO A 115 -3.72 13.61 2.80
C PRO A 115 -2.23 13.63 3.20
N ILE A 116 -1.83 14.63 3.99
CA ILE A 116 -0.44 14.74 4.50
C ILE A 116 -0.05 13.57 5.43
N THR A 117 -1.00 12.83 5.98
CA THR A 117 -0.77 11.61 6.75
C THR A 117 0.10 10.61 5.96
N GLU A 118 -0.16 10.46 4.68
CA GLU A 118 0.60 9.60 3.77
C GLU A 118 1.88 10.31 3.30
N SER A 119 1.78 11.54 2.79
CA SER A 119 2.89 12.21 2.10
C SER A 119 4.06 12.54 3.02
N ILE A 120 3.84 12.80 4.31
CA ILE A 120 4.91 12.97 5.30
C ILE A 120 5.74 11.69 5.41
N MET A 121 5.10 10.54 5.51
CA MET A 121 5.78 9.25 5.64
C MET A 121 6.49 8.86 4.34
N VAL A 122 5.84 9.05 3.18
CA VAL A 122 6.48 8.88 1.87
C VAL A 122 7.71 9.79 1.75
N SER A 123 7.61 11.05 2.10
CA SER A 123 8.72 12.00 2.07
C SER A 123 9.89 11.54 2.94
N ARG A 124 9.60 11.13 4.19
CA ARG A 124 10.61 10.60 5.13
C ARG A 124 11.32 9.39 4.53
N ASP A 125 10.58 8.42 4.01
CA ASP A 125 11.13 7.19 3.47
C ASP A 125 11.99 7.45 2.23
N LEU A 126 11.53 8.30 1.33
CA LEU A 126 12.31 8.74 0.17
C LEU A 126 13.60 9.46 0.57
N MET A 127 13.57 10.31 1.61
CA MET A 127 14.78 10.96 2.13
C MET A 127 15.78 9.95 2.69
N ILE A 128 15.32 8.97 3.45
CA ILE A 128 16.17 7.89 3.98
C ILE A 128 16.74 7.07 2.82
N ASN A 129 15.88 6.71 1.85
CA ASN A 129 16.30 5.90 0.70
C ASN A 129 17.29 6.64 -0.21
N LYS A 130 17.18 7.95 -0.35
CA LYS A 130 18.16 8.76 -1.08
C LYS A 130 19.57 8.64 -0.49
N TYR A 131 19.67 8.46 0.83
CA TYR A 131 20.93 8.23 1.53
C TYR A 131 21.43 6.80 1.37
N VAL A 132 20.54 5.81 1.55
CA VAL A 132 20.88 4.37 1.53
C VAL A 132 21.04 3.85 0.09
N LYS A 133 20.23 4.31 -0.85
CA LYS A 133 20.14 3.84 -2.24
C LYS A 133 19.82 2.34 -2.31
N SER A 134 18.71 1.94 -1.72
CA SER A 134 18.13 0.61 -1.76
C SER A 134 16.90 0.59 -2.66
N ARG A 135 16.46 -0.60 -3.03
CA ARG A 135 15.15 -0.75 -3.66
C ARG A 135 14.06 -0.47 -2.64
N MET A 136 13.10 0.36 -3.03
CA MET A 136 11.95 0.71 -2.22
C MET A 136 10.70 0.76 -3.09
N HIS A 137 9.58 0.32 -2.54
CA HIS A 137 8.28 0.40 -3.19
C HIS A 137 7.30 1.15 -2.32
N VAL A 138 6.57 2.10 -2.91
CA VAL A 138 5.50 2.86 -2.26
C VAL A 138 4.18 2.20 -2.60
N PRO A 139 3.56 1.43 -1.68
CA PRO A 139 2.33 0.70 -1.95
C PRO A 139 1.11 1.63 -1.94
N HIS A 140 0.02 1.20 -2.57
CA HIS A 140 -1.33 1.80 -2.55
C HIS A 140 -1.36 3.32 -2.40
N ILE A 141 -0.53 4.04 -3.18
CA ILE A 141 -0.46 5.51 -3.13
C ILE A 141 -1.84 6.12 -3.36
N SER A 142 -2.24 7.06 -2.49
CA SER A 142 -3.59 7.64 -2.51
C SER A 142 -3.64 9.15 -2.67
N SER A 143 -2.56 9.86 -2.36
CA SER A 143 -2.54 11.32 -2.36
C SER A 143 -1.74 11.91 -3.52
N LYS A 144 -2.19 13.06 -4.02
CA LYS A 144 -1.51 13.85 -5.06
C LYS A 144 -0.09 14.22 -4.63
N GLU A 145 0.07 14.63 -3.39
CA GLU A 145 1.35 15.03 -2.82
C GLU A 145 2.36 13.88 -2.83
N SER A 146 1.92 12.67 -2.55
CA SER A 146 2.77 11.48 -2.61
C SER A 146 3.19 11.16 -4.05
N VAL A 147 2.29 11.30 -5.03
CA VAL A 147 2.63 11.16 -6.45
C VAL A 147 3.70 12.18 -6.86
N GLU A 148 3.55 13.44 -6.46
CA GLU A 148 4.52 14.50 -6.75
C GLU A 148 5.89 14.23 -6.10
N LEU A 149 5.91 13.70 -4.87
CA LEU A 149 7.13 13.30 -4.17
C LEU A 149 7.87 12.16 -4.91
N VAL A 150 7.15 11.12 -5.32
CA VAL A 150 7.72 10.01 -6.09
C VAL A 150 8.24 10.51 -7.44
N ARG A 151 7.46 11.31 -8.17
CA ARG A 151 7.86 11.89 -9.47
C ARG A 151 9.17 12.67 -9.35
N LYS A 152 9.27 13.56 -8.38
CA LYS A 152 10.47 14.34 -8.13
C LYS A 152 11.66 13.48 -7.70
N TYR A 153 11.45 12.44 -6.92
CA TYR A 153 12.52 11.54 -6.51
C TYR A 153 13.10 10.80 -7.73
N ARG A 154 12.24 10.33 -8.63
CA ARG A 154 12.63 9.56 -9.83
C ARG A 154 13.43 10.38 -10.85
N GLU A 155 13.40 11.69 -10.80
CA GLU A 155 14.32 12.52 -11.60
C GLU A 155 15.81 12.25 -11.29
N THR A 156 16.09 11.66 -10.12
CA THR A 156 17.46 11.44 -9.63
C THR A 156 17.79 10.00 -9.29
N SER A 157 16.83 9.08 -9.32
CA SER A 157 17.03 7.67 -8.92
C SER A 157 15.91 6.77 -9.44
N ASP A 158 16.29 5.61 -9.97
CA ASP A 158 15.39 4.55 -10.44
C ASP A 158 15.10 3.47 -9.36
N GLU A 159 15.58 3.67 -8.13
CA GLU A 159 15.48 2.67 -7.06
C GLU A 159 14.10 2.66 -6.36
N VAL A 160 13.19 3.53 -6.76
CA VAL A 160 11.85 3.64 -6.17
C VAL A 160 10.79 3.35 -7.24
N THR A 161 9.89 2.44 -6.89
CA THR A 161 8.66 2.17 -7.63
C THR A 161 7.44 2.52 -6.78
N ALA A 162 6.29 2.68 -7.42
CA ALA A 162 5.03 2.97 -6.75
C ALA A 162 3.87 2.21 -7.39
N GLU A 163 2.86 1.90 -6.58
CA GLU A 163 1.63 1.29 -7.07
C GLU A 163 0.39 2.05 -6.58
N VAL A 164 -0.70 1.86 -7.30
CA VAL A 164 -2.03 2.35 -6.94
C VAL A 164 -3.03 1.20 -6.96
N THR A 165 -4.10 1.31 -6.19
CA THR A 165 -5.13 0.27 -6.21
C THR A 165 -6.26 0.61 -7.18
N PRO A 166 -7.00 -0.41 -7.67
CA PRO A 166 -8.18 -0.19 -8.51
C PRO A 166 -9.21 0.73 -7.85
N HIS A 167 -9.43 0.60 -6.55
CA HIS A 167 -10.44 1.38 -5.84
C HIS A 167 -10.04 2.85 -5.66
N HIS A 168 -8.75 3.18 -5.53
CA HIS A 168 -8.30 4.57 -5.45
C HIS A 168 -8.40 5.33 -6.78
N ILE A 169 -8.36 4.64 -7.92
CA ILE A 169 -8.58 5.27 -9.24
C ILE A 169 -10.03 5.22 -9.71
N TYR A 170 -10.87 4.34 -9.13
CA TYR A 170 -12.28 4.19 -9.51
C TYR A 170 -13.21 5.07 -8.69
N PHE A 171 -13.06 5.09 -7.36
CA PHE A 171 -13.91 5.84 -6.44
C PHE A 171 -13.27 7.18 -6.05
N ASN A 172 -14.10 8.13 -5.64
CA ASN A 172 -13.72 9.31 -4.87
C ASN A 172 -14.53 9.34 -3.55
N ASP A 173 -14.24 10.27 -2.65
CA ASP A 173 -14.84 10.35 -1.33
C ASP A 173 -16.35 10.65 -1.32
N GLU A 174 -16.92 11.18 -2.42
CA GLU A 174 -18.37 11.32 -2.60
C GLU A 174 -19.09 9.97 -2.60
N SER A 175 -18.37 8.90 -3.01
CA SER A 175 -18.90 7.53 -3.03
C SER A 175 -19.25 7.00 -1.64
N LEU A 176 -18.72 7.62 -0.57
CA LEU A 176 -18.98 7.24 0.81
C LEU A 176 -20.30 7.82 1.37
N SER A 177 -21.02 8.62 0.59
CA SER A 177 -22.28 9.25 1.00
C SER A 177 -23.36 8.30 1.50
N THR A 178 -23.27 7.02 1.14
CA THR A 178 -24.19 5.96 1.59
C THR A 178 -23.74 5.23 2.86
N PHE A 179 -22.61 5.61 3.46
CA PHE A 179 -21.98 4.90 4.59
C PHE A 179 -21.71 3.41 4.31
N ASN A 180 -21.50 3.04 3.05
CA ASN A 180 -21.18 1.67 2.69
C ASN A 180 -19.80 1.28 3.23
N SER A 181 -19.78 0.45 4.27
CA SER A 181 -18.56 -0.02 4.95
C SER A 181 -17.61 -0.78 4.03
N ASN A 182 -18.10 -1.36 2.91
CA ASN A 182 -17.25 -2.00 1.91
C ASN A 182 -16.29 -1.02 1.22
N LEU A 183 -16.57 0.29 1.29
CA LEU A 183 -15.68 1.33 0.75
C LEU A 183 -14.68 1.87 1.80
N LYS A 184 -14.68 1.33 3.02
CA LYS A 184 -13.70 1.70 4.05
C LYS A 184 -12.40 0.96 3.84
N VAL A 185 -11.35 1.71 3.48
CA VAL A 185 -9.99 1.24 3.21
C VAL A 185 -8.94 2.13 3.89
N ALA A 186 -7.72 1.65 3.99
CA ALA A 186 -6.56 2.39 4.47
C ALA A 186 -5.36 2.18 3.53
N PRO A 187 -4.85 3.26 2.90
CA PRO A 187 -5.28 4.66 3.02
C PRO A 187 -6.70 4.88 2.50
N PRO A 188 -7.40 5.95 2.96
CA PRO A 188 -8.79 6.15 2.58
C PRO A 188 -8.94 6.59 1.11
N ILE A 189 -10.12 6.31 0.53
CA ILE A 189 -10.52 6.85 -0.77
C ILE A 189 -10.54 8.37 -0.66
N ARG A 190 -9.78 9.05 -1.53
CA ARG A 190 -9.54 10.49 -1.50
C ARG A 190 -10.53 11.25 -2.39
N SER A 191 -10.42 12.59 -2.39
CA SER A 191 -11.22 13.46 -3.26
C SER A 191 -10.86 13.27 -4.74
N GLU A 192 -11.72 13.81 -5.61
CA GLU A 192 -11.52 13.75 -7.07
C GLU A 192 -10.18 14.35 -7.53
N GLU A 193 -9.65 15.36 -6.83
CA GLU A 193 -8.35 15.94 -7.15
C GLU A 193 -7.22 14.91 -7.00
N HIS A 194 -7.22 14.15 -5.91
CA HIS A 194 -6.24 13.10 -5.67
C HIS A 194 -6.41 11.97 -6.67
N ARG A 195 -7.65 11.51 -6.89
CA ARG A 195 -7.97 10.46 -7.87
C ARG A 195 -7.42 10.78 -9.26
N ARG A 196 -7.58 12.02 -9.72
CA ARG A 196 -7.03 12.46 -11.01
C ARG A 196 -5.51 12.41 -11.02
N ALA A 197 -4.86 12.88 -9.96
CA ALA A 197 -3.40 12.84 -9.86
C ALA A 197 -2.84 11.40 -9.90
N LEU A 198 -3.57 10.41 -9.37
CA LEU A 198 -3.21 9.00 -9.48
C LEU A 198 -3.29 8.50 -10.92
N ILE A 199 -4.36 8.86 -11.64
CA ILE A 199 -4.54 8.50 -13.07
C ILE A 199 -3.45 9.17 -13.92
N ASP A 200 -3.14 10.44 -13.67
CA ASP A 200 -2.06 11.15 -14.37
C ASP A 200 -0.70 10.52 -14.05
N GLY A 201 -0.48 10.08 -12.81
CA GLY A 201 0.73 9.36 -12.39
C GLY A 201 0.91 7.99 -13.06
N LEU A 202 -0.19 7.27 -13.35
CA LEU A 202 -0.16 6.07 -14.19
C LEU A 202 0.16 6.41 -15.65
N ALA A 203 -0.42 7.47 -16.17
CA ALA A 203 -0.25 7.87 -17.58
C ALA A 203 1.17 8.35 -17.89
N ASP A 204 1.82 9.05 -16.95
CA ASP A 204 3.19 9.56 -17.14
C ASP A 204 4.29 8.60 -16.64
N GLY A 205 3.89 7.43 -16.09
CA GLY A 205 4.81 6.41 -15.60
C GLY A 205 5.42 6.71 -14.21
N THR A 206 4.91 7.68 -13.48
CA THR A 206 5.29 7.92 -12.07
C THR A 206 4.83 6.76 -11.18
N ILE A 207 3.67 6.18 -11.48
CA ILE A 207 3.13 4.98 -10.84
C ILE A 207 3.37 3.82 -11.81
N ASP A 208 4.01 2.76 -11.32
CA ASP A 208 4.52 1.65 -12.14
C ASP A 208 3.48 0.57 -12.39
N CYS A 209 2.58 0.33 -11.42
CA CYS A 209 1.62 -0.76 -11.53
C CYS A 209 0.33 -0.48 -10.75
N ILE A 210 -0.66 -1.33 -11.01
CA ILE A 210 -1.92 -1.38 -10.26
C ILE A 210 -1.92 -2.70 -9.48
N ALA A 211 -2.01 -2.61 -8.16
CA ALA A 211 -2.12 -3.75 -7.25
C ALA A 211 -3.47 -3.74 -6.54
N THR A 212 -4.04 -4.91 -6.31
CA THR A 212 -5.43 -5.02 -5.84
C THR A 212 -5.64 -4.57 -4.42
N ASP A 213 -4.64 -4.71 -3.58
CA ASP A 213 -4.78 -4.60 -2.13
C ASP A 213 -6.01 -5.39 -1.63
N HIS A 214 -6.11 -6.66 -2.09
CA HIS A 214 -7.23 -7.55 -1.78
C HIS A 214 -7.20 -7.93 -0.30
N ALA A 215 -8.07 -7.31 0.48
CA ALA A 215 -8.17 -7.46 1.93
C ALA A 215 -9.59 -7.87 2.34
N PRO A 216 -9.92 -9.18 2.24
CA PRO A 216 -11.24 -9.69 2.62
C PRO A 216 -11.41 -9.71 4.15
N HIS A 217 -12.60 -9.39 4.60
CA HIS A 217 -13.02 -9.46 5.99
C HIS A 217 -14.31 -10.28 6.11
N ASN A 218 -14.57 -10.81 7.30
CA ASN A 218 -15.83 -11.49 7.59
C ASN A 218 -17.02 -10.51 7.47
N ILE A 219 -18.19 -11.06 7.16
CA ILE A 219 -19.40 -10.26 6.99
C ILE A 219 -19.71 -9.45 8.25
N GLU A 220 -19.56 -10.04 9.43
CA GLU A 220 -19.81 -9.40 10.72
C GLU A 220 -18.90 -8.18 10.95
N GLU A 221 -17.66 -8.23 10.47
CA GLU A 221 -16.72 -7.12 10.56
C GLU A 221 -17.05 -5.97 9.58
N LYS A 222 -17.73 -6.27 8.49
CA LYS A 222 -18.14 -5.32 7.46
C LYS A 222 -19.58 -4.80 7.65
N GLU A 223 -20.50 -5.55 8.23
CA GLU A 223 -21.89 -5.14 8.52
C GLU A 223 -22.02 -4.24 9.75
N SER A 224 -20.93 -3.88 10.41
CA SER A 224 -20.89 -2.86 11.45
C SER A 224 -21.13 -1.45 10.89
N ASP A 225 -21.37 -0.46 11.76
CA ASP A 225 -21.39 0.94 11.31
C ASP A 225 -20.03 1.36 10.70
N PHE A 226 -20.05 2.43 9.90
CA PHE A 226 -18.87 2.84 9.14
C PHE A 226 -17.63 3.12 10.02
N ILE A 227 -17.81 3.63 11.25
CA ILE A 227 -16.71 3.95 12.16
C ILE A 227 -16.06 2.68 12.69
N HIS A 228 -16.84 1.66 13.03
CA HIS A 228 -16.35 0.45 13.68
C HIS A 228 -16.04 -0.70 12.71
N SER A 229 -16.48 -0.60 11.44
CA SER A 229 -16.17 -1.62 10.44
C SER A 229 -14.66 -1.71 10.14
N SER A 230 -14.19 -2.89 9.78
CA SER A 230 -12.80 -3.15 9.40
C SER A 230 -12.43 -2.44 8.10
N CYS A 231 -11.18 -1.95 8.00
CA CYS A 231 -10.61 -1.43 6.76
C CYS A 231 -10.19 -2.57 5.84
N GLY A 232 -10.59 -2.53 4.59
CA GLY A 232 -10.23 -3.52 3.57
C GLY A 232 -11.38 -3.75 2.59
N MET A 233 -11.00 -4.11 1.37
CA MET A 233 -11.93 -4.34 0.26
C MET A 233 -11.52 -5.58 -0.52
N ILE A 234 -12.50 -6.35 -1.00
CA ILE A 234 -12.25 -7.40 -1.99
C ILE A 234 -12.00 -6.74 -3.35
N GLY A 235 -10.98 -7.19 -4.08
CA GLY A 235 -10.56 -6.52 -5.32
C GLY A 235 -10.17 -7.47 -6.46
N LEU A 236 -9.90 -8.76 -6.22
CA LEU A 236 -9.37 -9.66 -7.25
C LEU A 236 -10.30 -9.80 -8.46
N GLU A 237 -11.60 -10.02 -8.23
CA GLU A 237 -12.57 -10.26 -9.31
C GLU A 237 -12.88 -8.99 -10.12
N THR A 238 -12.75 -7.81 -9.50
CA THR A 238 -13.10 -6.53 -10.12
C THR A 238 -11.87 -5.73 -10.57
N ALA A 239 -10.66 -6.17 -10.25
CA ALA A 239 -9.42 -5.46 -10.51
C ALA A 239 -9.29 -4.98 -11.96
N PHE A 240 -9.46 -5.89 -12.91
CA PHE A 240 -9.32 -5.57 -14.33
C PHE A 240 -10.41 -4.59 -14.80
N SER A 241 -11.67 -4.87 -14.49
CA SER A 241 -12.78 -4.04 -14.95
C SER A 241 -12.73 -2.62 -14.36
N SER A 242 -12.44 -2.50 -13.06
CA SER A 242 -12.31 -1.20 -12.39
C SER A 242 -11.12 -0.40 -12.93
N SER A 243 -9.96 -1.07 -13.07
CA SER A 243 -8.74 -0.44 -13.58
C SER A 243 -8.85 -0.01 -15.03
N TYR A 244 -9.59 -0.75 -15.84
CA TYR A 244 -9.82 -0.40 -17.24
C TYR A 244 -10.84 0.73 -17.38
N THR A 245 -11.93 0.69 -16.62
CA THR A 245 -13.04 1.66 -16.76
C THR A 245 -12.65 3.05 -16.25
N ALA A 246 -11.93 3.14 -15.14
CA ALA A 246 -11.60 4.42 -14.52
C ALA A 246 -10.73 5.33 -15.41
N PRO A 247 -9.63 4.84 -16.03
CA PRO A 247 -8.79 5.67 -16.90
C PRO A 247 -9.35 5.89 -18.30
N VAL A 248 -10.14 4.96 -18.85
CA VAL A 248 -10.68 5.07 -20.23
C VAL A 248 -11.55 6.30 -20.41
N SER A 249 -12.18 6.79 -19.35
CA SER A 249 -12.89 8.07 -19.40
C SER A 249 -11.95 9.29 -19.54
N TYR A 250 -10.63 9.11 -19.39
CA TYR A 250 -9.64 10.20 -19.38
C TYR A 250 -8.47 10.00 -20.34
N THR A 251 -7.96 8.77 -20.50
CA THR A 251 -6.77 8.47 -21.33
C THR A 251 -6.77 7.01 -21.78
N HIS A 252 -6.12 6.73 -22.90
CA HIS A 252 -5.86 5.35 -23.33
C HIS A 252 -4.69 4.77 -22.52
N LEU A 253 -4.99 3.91 -21.54
CA LEU A 253 -3.97 3.04 -20.92
C LEU A 253 -3.61 1.93 -21.91
N THR A 254 -2.32 1.75 -22.17
CA THR A 254 -1.83 0.60 -22.91
C THR A 254 -1.72 -0.60 -21.95
N LEU A 255 -2.11 -1.78 -22.42
CA LEU A 255 -2.10 -3.05 -21.67
C LEU A 255 -0.81 -3.41 -20.87
N PRO A 256 0.39 -2.90 -21.18
CA PRO A 256 1.59 -3.19 -20.38
C PRO A 256 1.57 -2.65 -18.94
N THR A 257 0.62 -1.79 -18.59
CA THR A 257 0.57 -1.12 -17.27
C THR A 257 -0.20 -1.93 -16.22
N ILE A 258 -0.80 -3.06 -16.59
CA ILE A 258 -1.57 -3.91 -15.67
C ILE A 258 -0.73 -5.13 -15.32
N TYR A 259 -0.08 -5.11 -14.18
CA TYR A 259 0.52 -6.28 -13.58
C TYR A 259 -0.39 -6.76 -12.44
N SER A 260 -0.92 -7.97 -12.57
CA SER A 260 -1.47 -8.69 -11.43
C SER A 260 -0.31 -9.23 -10.60
N VAL A 261 -0.12 -8.70 -9.41
CA VAL A 261 0.77 -9.28 -8.41
C VAL A 261 0.01 -10.27 -7.58
#